data_cce8914507a8a9bc623ad28be8da97bc
#
_entry.id   cce8914507a8a9bc623ad28be8da97bc
#
_cell.length_a   1.000
_cell.length_b   1.000
_cell.length_c   1.000
_cell.angle_alpha   90.00
_cell.angle_beta   90.00
_cell.angle_gamma   90.00
#
_symmetry.space_group_name_H-M   'P 1'
#
loop_
_entity.id
_entity.type
_entity.pdbx_description
1 polymer ?
#
loop_
_entity_poly.entity_id
_entity_poly.type
_entity_poly.pdbx_seq_one_letter_code
_entity_poly.pdbx_strand_id
1 'polypeptide(L)'
;MTDQVLFITGAGSGMGQLAARRALDAGWKVAALDVQAAGLDQLGDSPRLLKLTVDITDYAAVEQAVAQAESRLGPIDRLVNAAAIMPLGALMEQPREAILKIMAINYGGMVNVTRAALPGMLRRRRGEFVNFASMAGHWPVMYMGAYNAAKHAVVAFTEVLHHENRHSGVRIICVCPPTVATPLLKQAQDTKWPKLLDVFPPIKSEQVLDHIERVLRGRGFWVFTGPYTPMSWRMRRWFPGLMWWADHHFEGT
;
A
#
# COMPACT_ATOMS: atom_id res chain seq x y z
N MET A 1 -27.48 8.43 0.45
CA MET A 1 -26.43 7.58 1.03
C MET A 1 -25.73 6.91 -0.14
N THR A 2 -24.40 6.92 -0.17
CA THR A 2 -23.64 6.25 -1.25
C THR A 2 -23.65 4.76 -0.98
N ASP A 3 -24.05 3.94 -1.96
CA ASP A 3 -24.00 2.47 -1.89
C ASP A 3 -22.64 1.91 -2.34
N GLN A 4 -21.59 2.75 -2.29
CA GLN A 4 -20.25 2.38 -2.72
C GLN A 4 -19.59 1.38 -1.77
N VAL A 5 -18.86 0.43 -2.33
CA VAL A 5 -18.17 -0.64 -1.60
C VAL A 5 -16.66 -0.44 -1.68
N LEU A 6 -16.01 -0.30 -0.52
CA LEU A 6 -14.56 -0.35 -0.36
C LEU A 6 -14.15 -1.78 0.05
N PHE A 7 -13.20 -2.37 -0.68
CA PHE A 7 -12.47 -3.56 -0.27
C PHE A 7 -11.02 -3.15 0.03
N ILE A 8 -10.57 -3.40 1.27
CA ILE A 8 -9.27 -2.89 1.73
C ILE A 8 -8.49 -3.92 2.53
N THR A 9 -7.22 -4.13 2.19
CA THR A 9 -6.27 -4.96 2.94
C THR A 9 -5.40 -4.12 3.86
N GLY A 10 -4.91 -4.72 4.97
CA GLY A 10 -4.16 -3.98 5.99
C GLY A 10 -5.04 -3.02 6.79
N ALA A 11 -6.32 -3.35 6.93
CA ALA A 11 -7.31 -2.51 7.60
C ALA A 11 -7.24 -2.56 9.13
N GLY A 12 -6.41 -3.43 9.70
CA GLY A 12 -6.23 -3.55 11.15
C GLY A 12 -5.37 -2.45 11.77
N SER A 13 -4.62 -1.68 10.97
CA SER A 13 -3.76 -0.62 11.50
C SER A 13 -3.42 0.48 10.48
N GLY A 14 -2.81 1.57 10.96
CA GLY A 14 -2.18 2.60 10.15
C GLY A 14 -3.08 3.22 9.07
N MET A 15 -2.54 3.37 7.86
CA MET A 15 -3.25 4.03 6.75
C MET A 15 -4.46 3.21 6.27
N GLY A 16 -4.39 1.88 6.29
CA GLY A 16 -5.52 1.02 5.92
C GLY A 16 -6.69 1.19 6.89
N GLN A 17 -6.43 1.18 8.18
CA GLN A 17 -7.46 1.39 9.21
C GLN A 17 -8.09 2.78 9.10
N LEU A 18 -7.27 3.82 8.92
CA LEU A 18 -7.77 5.19 8.75
C LEU A 18 -8.62 5.33 7.48
N ALA A 19 -8.22 4.69 6.38
CA ALA A 19 -9.00 4.71 5.13
C ALA A 19 -10.35 3.98 5.30
N ALA A 20 -10.36 2.84 6.00
CA ALA A 20 -11.60 2.11 6.32
C ALA A 20 -12.56 2.96 7.17
N ARG A 21 -12.06 3.63 8.23
CA ARG A 21 -12.86 4.55 9.07
C ARG A 21 -13.45 5.70 8.26
N ARG A 22 -12.62 6.40 7.47
CA ARG A 22 -13.09 7.50 6.62
C ARG A 22 -14.17 7.07 5.63
N ALA A 23 -14.06 5.87 5.07
CA ALA A 23 -15.08 5.32 4.17
C ALA A 23 -16.40 5.04 4.91
N LEU A 24 -16.34 4.43 6.10
CA LEU A 24 -17.52 4.21 6.95
C LEU A 24 -18.19 5.53 7.33
N ASP A 25 -17.42 6.54 7.76
CA ASP A 25 -17.91 7.88 8.11
C ASP A 25 -18.56 8.58 6.93
N ALA A 26 -18.06 8.33 5.71
CA ALA A 26 -18.65 8.81 4.46
C ALA A 26 -19.89 8.00 4.00
N GLY A 27 -20.28 6.98 4.75
CA GLY A 27 -21.46 6.14 4.49
C GLY A 27 -21.23 5.02 3.47
N TRP A 28 -19.97 4.69 3.15
CA TRP A 28 -19.64 3.53 2.31
C TRP A 28 -19.85 2.23 3.07
N LYS A 29 -20.02 1.15 2.32
CA LYS A 29 -19.87 -0.22 2.82
C LYS A 29 -18.40 -0.61 2.74
N VAL A 30 -17.87 -1.30 3.76
CA VAL A 30 -16.43 -1.61 3.85
C VAL A 30 -16.23 -3.09 4.12
N ALA A 31 -15.51 -3.78 3.25
CA ALA A 31 -14.90 -5.06 3.52
C ALA A 31 -13.45 -4.80 3.98
N ALA A 32 -13.21 -4.94 5.27
CA ALA A 32 -11.93 -4.68 5.92
C ALA A 32 -11.18 -6.00 6.17
N LEU A 33 -10.00 -6.14 5.56
CA LEU A 33 -9.18 -7.34 5.66
C LEU A 33 -7.88 -7.06 6.41
N ASP A 34 -7.55 -7.95 7.33
CA ASP A 34 -6.25 -8.00 8.00
C ASP A 34 -5.96 -9.42 8.50
N VAL A 35 -4.71 -9.76 8.73
CA VAL A 35 -4.33 -11.01 9.39
C VAL A 35 -4.55 -10.95 10.91
N GLN A 36 -4.65 -9.74 11.46
CA GLN A 36 -4.84 -9.50 12.89
C GLN A 36 -6.29 -9.10 13.20
N ALA A 37 -7.08 -10.03 13.72
CA ALA A 37 -8.49 -9.79 14.10
C ALA A 37 -8.64 -8.62 15.08
N ALA A 38 -7.77 -8.54 16.11
CA ALA A 38 -7.80 -7.47 17.10
C ALA A 38 -7.67 -6.05 16.50
N GLY A 39 -6.94 -5.91 15.39
CA GLY A 39 -6.84 -4.65 14.65
C GLY A 39 -8.16 -4.28 13.96
N LEU A 40 -8.86 -5.28 13.39
CA LEU A 40 -10.16 -5.10 12.77
C LEU A 40 -11.24 -4.74 13.78
N ASP A 41 -11.17 -5.28 15.01
CA ASP A 41 -12.14 -5.00 16.06
C ASP A 41 -12.13 -3.52 16.48
N GLN A 42 -11.01 -2.83 16.33
CA GLN A 42 -10.90 -1.39 16.57
C GLN A 42 -11.74 -0.54 15.60
N LEU A 43 -12.19 -1.10 14.46
CA LEU A 43 -13.12 -0.41 13.57
C LEU A 43 -14.54 -0.30 14.14
N GLY A 44 -14.83 -1.01 15.24
CA GLY A 44 -16.18 -1.09 15.82
C GLY A 44 -17.09 -2.01 15.03
N ASP A 45 -18.39 -1.92 15.30
CA ASP A 45 -19.43 -2.71 14.63
C ASP A 45 -20.35 -1.80 13.83
N SER A 46 -20.68 -2.21 12.61
CA SER A 46 -21.58 -1.49 11.73
C SER A 46 -22.24 -2.47 10.74
N PRO A 47 -23.52 -2.30 10.39
CA PRO A 47 -24.14 -3.09 9.34
C PRO A 47 -23.49 -2.85 7.95
N ARG A 48 -22.68 -1.81 7.83
CA ARG A 48 -21.92 -1.46 6.62
C ARG A 48 -20.49 -2.00 6.65
N LEU A 49 -20.04 -2.68 7.72
CA LEU A 49 -18.70 -3.20 7.90
C LEU A 49 -18.70 -4.73 7.89
N LEU A 50 -17.90 -5.30 6.99
CA LEU A 50 -17.57 -6.72 6.98
C LEU A 50 -16.09 -6.86 7.36
N LYS A 51 -15.81 -7.44 8.54
CA LYS A 51 -14.46 -7.74 9.01
C LYS A 51 -14.08 -9.15 8.56
N LEU A 52 -12.91 -9.30 7.93
CA LEU A 52 -12.41 -10.55 7.40
C LEU A 52 -10.96 -10.77 7.84
N THR A 53 -10.74 -11.79 8.69
CA THR A 53 -9.38 -12.18 9.08
C THR A 53 -8.80 -13.08 8.00
N VAL A 54 -7.89 -12.53 7.18
CA VAL A 54 -7.36 -13.18 5.98
C VAL A 54 -5.87 -12.94 5.85
N ASP A 55 -5.10 -14.02 5.61
CA ASP A 55 -3.73 -13.91 5.11
C ASP A 55 -3.79 -13.73 3.57
N ILE A 56 -3.37 -12.58 3.09
CA ILE A 56 -3.38 -12.27 1.66
C ILE A 56 -2.38 -13.11 0.84
N THR A 57 -1.48 -13.85 1.48
CA THR A 57 -0.59 -14.79 0.79
C THR A 57 -1.30 -16.07 0.39
N ASP A 58 -2.44 -16.39 1.00
CA ASP A 58 -3.33 -17.49 0.61
C ASP A 58 -4.33 -17.01 -0.44
N TYR A 59 -4.11 -17.41 -1.70
CA TYR A 59 -4.97 -16.99 -2.82
C TYR A 59 -6.41 -17.50 -2.69
N ALA A 60 -6.61 -18.73 -2.21
CA ALA A 60 -7.95 -19.30 -2.05
C ALA A 60 -8.75 -18.55 -0.96
N ALA A 61 -8.11 -18.20 0.15
CA ALA A 61 -8.72 -17.38 1.19
C ALA A 61 -9.10 -15.98 0.67
N VAL A 62 -8.25 -15.39 -0.18
CA VAL A 62 -8.53 -14.09 -0.82
C VAL A 62 -9.71 -14.17 -1.78
N GLU A 63 -9.81 -15.21 -2.62
CA GLU A 63 -10.95 -15.40 -3.52
C GLU A 63 -12.28 -15.55 -2.75
N GLN A 64 -12.25 -16.32 -1.65
CA GLN A 64 -13.42 -16.45 -0.76
C GLN A 64 -13.80 -15.11 -0.12
N ALA A 65 -12.83 -14.33 0.33
CA ALA A 65 -13.06 -13.01 0.91
C ALA A 65 -13.70 -12.03 -0.09
N VAL A 66 -13.23 -12.02 -1.34
CA VAL A 66 -13.83 -11.22 -2.42
C VAL A 66 -15.26 -11.66 -2.70
N ALA A 67 -15.51 -12.96 -2.85
CA ALA A 67 -16.85 -13.49 -3.08
C ALA A 67 -17.80 -13.15 -1.92
N GLN A 68 -17.35 -13.27 -0.66
CA GLN A 68 -18.13 -12.92 0.51
C GLN A 68 -18.43 -11.41 0.56
N ALA A 69 -17.45 -10.56 0.24
CA ALA A 69 -17.63 -9.11 0.19
C ALA A 69 -18.67 -8.72 -0.87
N GLU A 70 -18.53 -9.23 -2.11
CA GLU A 70 -19.48 -8.93 -3.19
C GLU A 70 -20.88 -9.46 -2.91
N SER A 71 -21.02 -10.63 -2.28
CA SER A 71 -22.31 -11.20 -1.90
C SER A 71 -23.02 -10.40 -0.81
N ARG A 72 -22.28 -9.89 0.20
CA ARG A 72 -22.85 -9.21 1.37
C ARG A 72 -23.01 -7.70 1.20
N LEU A 73 -22.08 -7.07 0.52
CA LEU A 73 -22.01 -5.61 0.44
C LEU A 73 -22.36 -5.09 -0.96
N GLY A 74 -22.21 -5.91 -1.97
CA GLY A 74 -22.35 -5.54 -3.38
C GLY A 74 -21.02 -5.43 -4.13
N PRO A 75 -21.05 -5.06 -5.41
CA PRO A 75 -19.87 -5.01 -6.25
C PRO A 75 -18.83 -3.99 -5.74
N ILE A 76 -17.56 -4.39 -5.73
CA ILE A 76 -16.45 -3.57 -5.24
C ILE A 76 -16.28 -2.34 -6.14
N ASP A 77 -16.48 -1.13 -5.59
CA ASP A 77 -16.25 0.14 -6.29
C ASP A 77 -14.82 0.64 -6.10
N ARG A 78 -14.21 0.42 -4.92
CA ARG A 78 -12.81 0.77 -4.66
C ARG A 78 -12.07 -0.40 -4.05
N LEU A 79 -10.92 -0.76 -4.64
CA LEU A 79 -9.98 -1.74 -4.13
C LEU A 79 -8.72 -1.03 -3.62
N VAL A 80 -8.34 -1.27 -2.36
CA VAL A 80 -7.16 -0.69 -1.73
C VAL A 80 -6.23 -1.78 -1.20
N ASN A 81 -5.05 -1.91 -1.79
CA ASN A 81 -3.98 -2.79 -1.31
C ASN A 81 -3.04 -2.00 -0.39
N ALA A 82 -3.25 -2.09 0.93
CA ALA A 82 -2.42 -1.40 1.94
C ALA A 82 -1.70 -2.35 2.91
N ALA A 83 -1.95 -3.65 2.85
CA ALA A 83 -1.25 -4.62 3.68
C ALA A 83 0.25 -4.67 3.33
N ALA A 84 1.11 -4.56 4.33
CA ALA A 84 2.57 -4.65 4.18
C ALA A 84 3.26 -4.91 5.52
N ILE A 85 4.50 -5.43 5.45
CA ILE A 85 5.44 -5.52 6.55
C ILE A 85 6.76 -4.85 6.15
N MET A 86 7.53 -4.35 7.14
CA MET A 86 8.80 -3.64 6.87
C MET A 86 9.87 -3.94 7.94
N PRO A 87 10.21 -5.21 8.24
CA PRO A 87 11.40 -5.50 9.04
C PRO A 87 12.65 -5.19 8.20
N LEU A 88 13.57 -4.39 8.75
CA LEU A 88 14.78 -3.91 8.07
C LEU A 88 16.03 -4.62 8.56
N GLY A 89 17.11 -4.61 7.75
CA GLY A 89 18.41 -5.18 8.10
C GLY A 89 19.36 -5.22 6.91
N ALA A 90 20.66 -5.42 7.19
CA ALA A 90 21.62 -5.68 6.12
C ALA A 90 21.25 -7.00 5.42
N LEU A 91 21.27 -7.02 4.08
CA LEU A 91 20.76 -8.16 3.31
C LEU A 91 21.42 -9.50 3.65
N MET A 92 22.70 -9.46 4.00
CA MET A 92 23.44 -10.69 4.36
C MET A 92 23.29 -11.09 5.84
N GLU A 93 22.70 -10.21 6.68
CA GLU A 93 22.43 -10.47 8.10
C GLU A 93 20.96 -10.86 8.33
N GLN A 94 20.04 -10.42 7.45
CA GLN A 94 18.64 -10.80 7.55
C GLN A 94 18.46 -12.30 7.24
N PRO A 95 17.66 -13.02 8.04
CA PRO A 95 17.29 -14.40 7.70
C PRO A 95 16.64 -14.45 6.30
N ARG A 96 17.04 -15.43 5.49
CA ARG A 96 16.49 -15.65 4.14
C ARG A 96 14.95 -15.68 4.14
N GLU A 97 14.37 -16.34 5.13
CA GLU A 97 12.92 -16.49 5.32
C GLU A 97 12.24 -15.14 5.53
N ALA A 98 12.87 -14.21 6.26
CA ALA A 98 12.36 -12.86 6.47
C ALA A 98 12.35 -12.05 5.17
N ILE A 99 13.42 -12.15 4.37
CA ILE A 99 13.51 -11.50 3.04
C ILE A 99 12.39 -12.01 2.12
N LEU A 100 12.21 -13.33 2.03
CA LEU A 100 11.18 -13.96 1.21
C LEU A 100 9.77 -13.64 1.71
N LYS A 101 9.55 -13.57 3.03
CA LYS A 101 8.27 -13.20 3.63
C LYS A 101 7.86 -11.77 3.27
N ILE A 102 8.81 -10.82 3.26
CA ILE A 102 8.54 -9.45 2.81
C ILE A 102 8.03 -9.45 1.36
N MET A 103 8.67 -10.19 0.46
CA MET A 103 8.25 -10.30 -0.94
C MET A 103 6.89 -11.00 -1.06
N ALA A 104 6.68 -12.09 -0.34
CA ALA A 104 5.43 -12.84 -0.37
C ALA A 104 4.24 -12.00 0.07
N ILE A 105 4.36 -11.22 1.14
CA ILE A 105 3.26 -10.38 1.64
C ILE A 105 3.10 -9.12 0.79
N ASN A 106 4.18 -8.31 0.65
CA ASN A 106 4.07 -6.97 0.07
C ASN A 106 3.81 -6.98 -1.44
N TYR A 107 4.29 -8.00 -2.15
CA TYR A 107 4.08 -8.15 -3.59
C TYR A 107 3.13 -9.31 -3.90
N GLY A 108 3.43 -10.52 -3.48
CA GLY A 108 2.63 -11.71 -3.77
C GLY A 108 1.19 -11.56 -3.28
N GLY A 109 0.99 -11.13 -2.04
CA GLY A 109 -0.35 -10.88 -1.48
C GLY A 109 -1.12 -9.80 -2.25
N MET A 110 -0.45 -8.70 -2.63
CA MET A 110 -1.04 -7.66 -3.47
C MET A 110 -1.46 -8.22 -4.84
N VAL A 111 -0.66 -9.09 -5.45
CA VAL A 111 -1.01 -9.76 -6.71
C VAL A 111 -2.24 -10.64 -6.53
N ASN A 112 -2.30 -11.44 -5.46
CA ASN A 112 -3.44 -12.30 -5.14
C ASN A 112 -4.74 -11.48 -5.07
N VAL A 113 -4.73 -10.41 -4.27
CA VAL A 113 -5.91 -9.53 -4.11
C VAL A 113 -6.30 -8.87 -5.43
N THR A 114 -5.32 -8.40 -6.19
CA THR A 114 -5.56 -7.80 -7.51
C THR A 114 -6.21 -8.79 -8.47
N ARG A 115 -5.70 -10.02 -8.53
CA ARG A 115 -6.22 -11.08 -9.41
C ARG A 115 -7.64 -11.51 -9.04
N ALA A 116 -7.97 -11.53 -7.76
CA ALA A 116 -9.31 -11.91 -7.29
C ALA A 116 -10.35 -10.79 -7.52
N ALA A 117 -10.04 -9.53 -7.23
CA ALA A 117 -11.03 -8.45 -7.18
C ALA A 117 -11.12 -7.60 -8.47
N LEU A 118 -9.98 -7.26 -9.10
CA LEU A 118 -9.94 -6.35 -10.24
C LEU A 118 -10.74 -6.83 -11.48
N PRO A 119 -10.79 -8.13 -11.82
CA PRO A 119 -11.57 -8.59 -12.98
C PRO A 119 -13.05 -8.20 -12.91
N GLY A 120 -13.66 -8.20 -11.73
CA GLY A 120 -15.03 -7.73 -11.52
C GLY A 120 -15.21 -6.27 -11.90
N MET A 121 -14.29 -5.40 -11.48
CA MET A 121 -14.28 -3.98 -11.80
C MET A 121 -14.07 -3.73 -13.30
N LEU A 122 -13.15 -4.46 -13.93
CA LEU A 122 -12.87 -4.36 -15.38
C LEU A 122 -14.10 -4.74 -16.21
N ARG A 123 -14.79 -5.85 -15.87
CA ARG A 123 -16.03 -6.24 -16.55
C ARG A 123 -17.12 -5.18 -16.46
N ARG A 124 -17.26 -4.51 -15.31
CA ARG A 124 -18.22 -3.42 -15.11
C ARG A 124 -17.75 -2.09 -15.70
N ARG A 125 -16.50 -2.01 -16.17
CA ARG A 125 -15.84 -0.80 -16.69
C ARG A 125 -15.92 0.38 -15.71
N ARG A 126 -15.88 0.11 -14.42
CA ARG A 126 -16.04 1.08 -13.36
C ARG A 126 -15.30 0.64 -12.10
N GLY A 127 -14.62 1.58 -11.46
CA GLY A 127 -14.01 1.39 -10.14
C GLY A 127 -12.71 2.16 -9.98
N GLU A 128 -12.19 2.11 -8.77
CA GLU A 128 -10.94 2.75 -8.35
C GLU A 128 -10.02 1.72 -7.72
N PHE A 129 -8.79 1.63 -8.24
CA PHE A 129 -7.77 0.70 -7.78
C PHE A 129 -6.59 1.48 -7.23
N VAL A 130 -6.29 1.28 -5.95
CA VAL A 130 -5.28 2.01 -5.18
C VAL A 130 -4.24 1.04 -4.64
N ASN A 131 -3.02 1.07 -5.19
CA ASN A 131 -1.91 0.29 -4.67
C ASN A 131 -0.96 1.14 -3.84
N PHE A 132 -0.74 0.74 -2.58
CA PHE A 132 0.27 1.33 -1.71
C PHE A 132 1.67 0.74 -2.00
N ALA A 133 2.42 1.46 -2.84
CA ALA A 133 3.86 1.28 -2.99
C ALA A 133 4.61 2.04 -1.87
N SER A 134 5.65 2.78 -2.21
CA SER A 134 6.44 3.64 -1.33
C SER A 134 7.45 4.40 -2.18
N MET A 135 8.04 5.48 -1.68
CA MET A 135 9.28 6.03 -2.22
C MET A 135 10.42 5.01 -2.24
N ALA A 136 10.40 4.04 -1.32
CA ALA A 136 11.30 2.88 -1.34
C ALA A 136 11.18 2.01 -2.61
N GLY A 137 10.11 2.15 -3.39
CA GLY A 137 9.95 1.56 -4.71
C GLY A 137 10.61 2.36 -5.85
N HIS A 138 11.23 3.49 -5.53
CA HIS A 138 11.94 4.34 -6.49
C HIS A 138 13.36 4.68 -6.02
N TRP A 139 13.58 4.77 -4.73
CA TRP A 139 14.84 5.11 -4.12
C TRP A 139 15.25 4.02 -3.13
N PRO A 140 16.18 3.12 -3.53
CA PRO A 140 16.76 2.15 -2.60
C PRO A 140 17.68 2.85 -1.60
N VAL A 141 17.56 2.42 -0.35
CA VAL A 141 18.32 2.92 0.81
C VAL A 141 18.96 1.71 1.51
N MET A 142 20.13 1.88 2.12
CA MET A 142 20.81 0.83 2.89
C MET A 142 19.88 0.26 3.97
N TYR A 143 20.06 -1.01 4.31
CA TYR A 143 19.27 -1.80 5.27
C TYR A 143 17.79 -2.04 4.89
N MET A 144 17.30 -1.44 3.80
CA MET A 144 15.95 -1.63 3.29
C MET A 144 15.87 -2.59 2.10
N GLY A 145 16.92 -3.34 1.77
CA GLY A 145 17.05 -4.06 0.51
C GLY A 145 15.86 -4.96 0.15
N ALA A 146 15.39 -5.79 1.08
CA ALA A 146 14.22 -6.65 0.86
C ALA A 146 12.93 -5.85 0.65
N TYR A 147 12.71 -4.81 1.44
CA TYR A 147 11.56 -3.93 1.32
C TYR A 147 11.62 -3.10 0.02
N ASN A 148 12.80 -2.56 -0.33
CA ASN A 148 13.01 -1.87 -1.60
C ASN A 148 12.64 -2.77 -2.79
N ALA A 149 13.14 -4.01 -2.82
CA ALA A 149 12.84 -4.97 -3.89
C ALA A 149 11.33 -5.20 -4.04
N ALA A 150 10.63 -5.47 -2.92
CA ALA A 150 9.18 -5.67 -2.93
C ALA A 150 8.43 -4.42 -3.42
N LYS A 151 8.80 -3.22 -2.97
CA LYS A 151 8.12 -1.99 -3.37
C LYS A 151 8.46 -1.54 -4.81
N HIS A 152 9.65 -1.85 -5.34
CA HIS A 152 9.95 -1.71 -6.78
C HIS A 152 9.06 -2.64 -7.62
N ALA A 153 8.86 -3.89 -7.18
CA ALA A 153 7.96 -4.82 -7.85
C ALA A 153 6.51 -4.30 -7.88
N VAL A 154 6.00 -3.76 -6.75
CA VAL A 154 4.66 -3.14 -6.67
C VAL A 154 4.55 -1.94 -7.63
N VAL A 155 5.57 -1.07 -7.68
CA VAL A 155 5.60 0.09 -8.59
C VAL A 155 5.51 -0.38 -10.04
N ALA A 156 6.42 -1.26 -10.48
CA ALA A 156 6.46 -1.74 -11.86
C ALA A 156 5.16 -2.46 -12.25
N PHE A 157 4.64 -3.34 -11.37
CA PHE A 157 3.37 -4.03 -11.60
C PHE A 157 2.21 -3.04 -11.77
N THR A 158 2.11 -2.04 -10.89
CA THR A 158 0.99 -1.08 -10.92
C THR A 158 1.06 -0.17 -12.15
N GLU A 159 2.27 0.25 -12.56
CA GLU A 159 2.48 1.08 -13.75
C GLU A 159 2.08 0.33 -15.02
N VAL A 160 2.54 -0.91 -15.19
CA VAL A 160 2.15 -1.75 -16.34
C VAL A 160 0.64 -2.01 -16.34
N LEU A 161 0.07 -2.39 -15.19
CA LEU A 161 -1.37 -2.63 -15.05
C LEU A 161 -2.20 -1.39 -15.43
N HIS A 162 -1.75 -0.19 -15.06
CA HIS A 162 -2.39 1.07 -15.43
C HIS A 162 -2.40 1.27 -16.96
N HIS A 163 -1.27 1.06 -17.62
CA HIS A 163 -1.14 1.25 -19.07
C HIS A 163 -1.93 0.21 -19.87
N GLU A 164 -1.93 -1.05 -19.45
CA GLU A 164 -2.73 -2.12 -20.06
C GLU A 164 -4.24 -1.84 -19.96
N ASN A 165 -4.68 -1.15 -18.89
CA ASN A 165 -6.09 -0.91 -18.59
C ASN A 165 -6.52 0.57 -18.75
N ARG A 166 -5.75 1.41 -19.42
CA ARG A 166 -6.02 2.87 -19.55
C ARG A 166 -7.38 3.22 -20.17
N HIS A 167 -8.00 2.29 -20.88
CA HIS A 167 -9.32 2.47 -21.54
C HIS A 167 -10.41 1.58 -20.92
N SER A 168 -10.13 0.92 -19.80
CA SER A 168 -11.05 -0.01 -19.15
C SER A 168 -12.22 0.66 -18.42
N GLY A 169 -12.11 1.96 -18.12
CA GLY A 169 -13.04 2.67 -17.24
C GLY A 169 -12.70 2.55 -15.75
N VAL A 170 -11.67 1.76 -15.38
CA VAL A 170 -11.18 1.65 -14.01
C VAL A 170 -10.02 2.63 -13.78
N ARG A 171 -10.09 3.39 -12.69
CA ARG A 171 -9.02 4.29 -12.26
C ARG A 171 -7.97 3.51 -11.48
N ILE A 172 -6.75 3.43 -11.98
CA ILE A 172 -5.62 2.76 -11.31
C ILE A 172 -4.60 3.81 -10.92
N ILE A 173 -4.24 3.86 -9.63
CA ILE A 173 -3.22 4.78 -9.09
C ILE A 173 -2.19 4.05 -8.23
N CYS A 174 -0.97 4.57 -8.23
CA CYS A 174 0.16 4.09 -7.44
C CYS A 174 0.53 5.12 -6.37
N VAL A 175 0.40 4.72 -5.10
CA VAL A 175 0.66 5.59 -3.95
C VAL A 175 2.09 5.36 -3.47
N CYS A 176 2.92 6.39 -3.58
CA CYS A 176 4.34 6.34 -3.25
C CYS A 176 4.68 7.36 -2.15
N PRO A 177 4.23 7.15 -0.91
CA PRO A 177 4.50 8.06 0.18
C PRO A 177 5.98 7.96 0.62
N PRO A 178 6.52 9.04 1.22
CA PRO A 178 7.77 8.98 1.99
C PRO A 178 7.51 8.27 3.33
N THR A 179 8.33 8.52 4.33
CA THR A 179 8.10 8.05 5.70
C THR A 179 6.79 8.62 6.25
N VAL A 180 5.89 7.74 6.73
CA VAL A 180 4.58 8.09 7.29
C VAL A 180 4.50 7.61 8.74
N ALA A 181 4.00 8.44 9.65
CA ALA A 181 3.81 8.10 11.06
C ALA A 181 2.73 7.02 11.23
N THR A 182 3.14 5.75 11.26
CA THR A 182 2.27 4.56 11.31
C THR A 182 2.91 3.45 12.15
N PRO A 183 2.16 2.43 12.59
CA PRO A 183 2.73 1.24 13.22
C PRO A 183 3.77 0.52 12.34
N LEU A 184 3.62 0.58 11.00
CA LEU A 184 4.61 0.02 10.07
C LEU A 184 5.97 0.72 10.20
N LEU A 185 5.98 2.05 10.39
CA LEU A 185 7.21 2.80 10.66
C LEU A 185 7.86 2.34 11.96
N LYS A 186 7.07 2.17 13.03
CA LYS A 186 7.58 1.68 14.31
C LYS A 186 8.20 0.28 14.16
N GLN A 187 7.54 -0.64 13.43
CA GLN A 187 8.09 -1.96 13.13
C GLN A 187 9.49 -1.86 12.47
N ALA A 188 9.68 -0.91 11.56
CA ALA A 188 10.97 -0.70 10.90
C ALA A 188 12.02 -0.12 11.87
N GLN A 189 11.64 0.85 12.68
CA GLN A 189 12.51 1.48 13.68
C GLN A 189 12.95 0.52 14.80
N ASP A 190 12.13 -0.47 15.12
CA ASP A 190 12.45 -1.54 16.07
C ASP A 190 13.51 -2.54 15.53
N THR A 191 13.93 -2.36 14.25
CA THR A 191 14.97 -3.13 13.58
C THR A 191 16.16 -2.23 13.20
N LYS A 192 16.85 -2.47 12.08
CA LYS A 192 18.00 -1.64 11.66
C LYS A 192 17.54 -0.45 10.82
N TRP A 193 17.25 0.67 11.49
CA TRP A 193 16.75 1.88 10.86
C TRP A 193 17.86 2.66 10.14
N PRO A 194 17.68 3.06 8.85
CA PRO A 194 18.64 3.92 8.12
C PRO A 194 18.65 5.35 8.64
N LYS A 195 19.81 5.87 9.03
CA LYS A 195 19.95 7.26 9.55
C LYS A 195 19.58 8.33 8.51
N LEU A 196 19.80 8.06 7.23
CA LEU A 196 19.37 8.96 6.15
C LEU A 196 17.89 9.32 6.24
N LEU A 197 17.05 8.42 6.72
CA LEU A 197 15.61 8.68 6.82
C LEU A 197 15.23 9.62 7.97
N ASP A 198 16.12 9.84 8.93
CA ASP A 198 15.89 10.80 10.02
C ASP A 198 15.97 12.27 9.55
N VAL A 199 16.57 12.51 8.37
CA VAL A 199 16.63 13.85 7.75
C VAL A 199 15.24 14.37 7.38
N PHE A 200 14.30 13.46 7.12
CA PHE A 200 12.95 13.79 6.67
C PHE A 200 11.91 13.39 7.72
N PRO A 201 11.28 14.35 8.41
CA PRO A 201 10.27 13.99 9.40
C PRO A 201 9.11 13.25 8.77
N PRO A 202 8.55 12.22 9.45
CA PRO A 202 7.40 11.48 8.96
C PRO A 202 6.19 12.39 8.72
N ILE A 203 5.51 12.20 7.60
CA ILE A 203 4.25 12.88 7.31
C ILE A 203 3.07 12.14 7.99
N LYS A 204 1.93 12.84 8.11
CA LYS A 204 0.70 12.25 8.68
C LYS A 204 -0.03 11.39 7.65
N SER A 205 -0.68 10.32 8.11
CA SER A 205 -1.50 9.43 7.27
C SER A 205 -2.63 10.16 6.53
N GLU A 206 -3.22 11.17 7.18
CA GLU A 206 -4.28 12.01 6.62
C GLU A 206 -3.84 12.70 5.33
N GLN A 207 -2.60 13.23 5.29
CA GLN A 207 -2.06 13.92 4.12
C GLN A 207 -1.96 12.98 2.90
N VAL A 208 -1.62 11.70 3.14
CA VAL A 208 -1.57 10.68 2.08
C VAL A 208 -2.96 10.39 1.55
N LEU A 209 -3.93 10.14 2.44
CA LEU A 209 -5.31 9.84 2.06
C LEU A 209 -5.97 11.02 1.33
N ASP A 210 -5.76 12.26 1.79
CA ASP A 210 -6.27 13.46 1.12
C ASP A 210 -5.68 13.63 -0.29
N HIS A 211 -4.41 13.25 -0.47
CA HIS A 211 -3.78 13.28 -1.79
C HIS A 211 -4.32 12.18 -2.71
N ILE A 212 -4.58 10.97 -2.19
CA ILE A 212 -5.26 9.90 -2.93
C ILE A 212 -6.60 10.39 -3.48
N GLU A 213 -7.44 10.98 -2.63
CA GLU A 213 -8.76 11.49 -3.06
C GLU A 213 -8.63 12.59 -4.14
N ARG A 214 -7.63 13.45 -4.03
CA ARG A 214 -7.36 14.49 -5.04
C ARG A 214 -6.96 13.90 -6.39
N VAL A 215 -6.07 12.88 -6.38
CA VAL A 215 -5.61 12.22 -7.61
C VAL A 215 -6.72 11.39 -8.24
N LEU A 216 -7.58 10.73 -7.45
CA LEU A 216 -8.74 9.97 -7.94
C LEU A 216 -9.77 10.86 -8.66
N ARG A 217 -9.98 12.11 -8.20
CA ARG A 217 -10.84 13.09 -8.89
C ARG A 217 -10.24 13.63 -10.19
N GLY A 218 -8.92 13.58 -10.32
CA GLY A 218 -8.18 14.05 -11.50
C GLY A 218 -7.85 12.92 -12.49
N ARG A 219 -6.78 13.11 -13.26
CA ARG A 219 -6.26 12.13 -14.24
C ARG A 219 -4.88 11.58 -13.88
N GLY A 220 -4.34 11.92 -12.70
CA GLY A 220 -3.02 11.49 -12.27
C GLY A 220 -2.95 9.98 -12.03
N PHE A 221 -1.74 9.44 -12.12
CA PHE A 221 -1.42 8.05 -11.79
C PHE A 221 -0.60 7.97 -10.49
N TRP A 222 0.41 8.83 -10.35
CA TRP A 222 1.29 8.86 -9.20
C TRP A 222 0.70 9.68 -8.06
N VAL A 223 0.76 9.14 -6.84
CA VAL A 223 0.48 9.85 -5.59
C VAL A 223 1.80 10.01 -4.83
N PHE A 224 2.54 11.08 -5.13
CA PHE A 224 3.75 11.48 -4.44
C PHE A 224 3.41 12.52 -3.37
N THR A 225 3.20 12.09 -2.12
CA THR A 225 2.80 12.97 -1.03
C THR A 225 4.03 13.56 -0.32
N GLY A 226 3.95 14.84 0.03
CA GLY A 226 5.03 15.58 0.67
C GLY A 226 5.84 16.43 -0.33
N PRO A 227 6.48 17.50 0.17
CA PRO A 227 7.12 18.51 -0.68
C PRO A 227 8.35 17.98 -1.43
N TYR A 228 9.08 17.05 -0.83
CA TYR A 228 10.36 16.55 -1.38
C TYR A 228 10.20 15.30 -2.25
N THR A 229 9.07 14.61 -2.19
CA THR A 229 8.87 13.32 -2.84
C THR A 229 9.03 13.36 -4.37
N PRO A 230 8.42 14.30 -5.12
CA PRO A 230 8.62 14.38 -6.58
C PRO A 230 10.05 14.76 -6.95
N MET A 231 10.71 15.57 -6.11
CA MET A 231 12.10 15.96 -6.32
C MET A 231 13.04 14.78 -6.07
N SER A 232 12.87 14.04 -4.97
CA SER A 232 13.69 12.86 -4.64
C SER A 232 13.60 11.79 -5.73
N TRP A 233 12.40 11.56 -6.29
CA TRP A 233 12.21 10.66 -7.42
C TRP A 233 13.03 11.08 -8.65
N ARG A 234 13.02 12.38 -9.02
CA ARG A 234 13.82 12.92 -10.13
C ARG A 234 15.30 12.84 -9.84
N MET A 235 15.73 13.25 -8.64
CA MET A 235 17.13 13.20 -8.20
C MET A 235 17.70 11.78 -8.30
N ARG A 236 16.97 10.77 -7.82
CA ARG A 236 17.39 9.36 -7.94
C ARG A 236 17.57 8.93 -9.39
N ARG A 237 16.70 9.39 -10.30
CA ARG A 237 16.75 9.03 -11.71
C ARG A 237 17.96 9.64 -12.44
N TRP A 238 18.29 10.89 -12.13
CA TRP A 238 19.32 11.64 -12.84
C TRP A 238 20.68 11.58 -12.15
N PHE A 239 20.71 11.47 -10.84
CA PHE A 239 21.92 11.53 -10.02
C PHE A 239 22.02 10.36 -9.03
N PRO A 240 22.01 9.09 -9.51
CA PRO A 240 22.01 7.92 -8.61
C PRO A 240 23.27 7.85 -7.72
N GLY A 241 24.42 8.27 -8.23
CA GLY A 241 25.67 8.31 -7.46
C GLY A 241 25.64 9.28 -6.30
N LEU A 242 25.04 10.47 -6.48
CA LEU A 242 24.86 11.46 -5.42
C LEU A 242 23.95 10.93 -4.29
N MET A 243 22.88 10.19 -4.65
CA MET A 243 21.98 9.63 -3.68
C MET A 243 22.64 8.52 -2.84
N TRP A 244 23.49 7.68 -3.46
CA TRP A 244 24.31 6.68 -2.75
C TRP A 244 25.40 7.33 -1.91
N TRP A 245 26.03 8.38 -2.40
CA TRP A 245 26.99 9.15 -1.60
C TRP A 245 26.35 9.72 -0.34
N ALA A 246 25.15 10.28 -0.44
CA ALA A 246 24.42 10.76 0.73
C ALA A 246 24.11 9.62 1.71
N ASP A 247 23.65 8.47 1.22
CA ASP A 247 23.34 7.30 2.04
C ASP A 247 24.57 6.83 2.82
N HIS A 248 25.72 6.66 2.14
CA HIS A 248 27.01 6.33 2.79
C HIS A 248 27.44 7.39 3.81
N HIS A 249 27.31 8.68 3.48
CA HIS A 249 27.70 9.77 4.36
C HIS A 249 26.92 9.74 5.68
N PHE A 250 25.59 9.54 5.63
CA PHE A 250 24.76 9.47 6.84
C PHE A 250 24.99 8.18 7.64
N GLU A 251 25.28 7.06 6.99
CA GLU A 251 25.59 5.80 7.69
C GLU A 251 27.02 5.76 8.24
N GLY A 252 27.92 6.61 7.76
CA GLY A 252 29.32 6.66 8.20
C GLY A 252 30.18 5.56 7.57
N THR A 253 29.89 5.17 6.31
CA THR A 253 30.58 4.11 5.56
C THR A 253 31.21 4.61 4.25
#